data_3e4b72258eb5bdf9ed019b4077733d3b
#
_entry.id   3e4b72258eb5bdf9ed019b4077733d3b
#
_cell.length_a   1.000
_cell.length_b   1.000
_cell.length_c   1.000
_cell.angle_alpha   90.00
_cell.angle_beta   90.00
_cell.angle_gamma   90.00
#
_symmetry.space_group_name_H-M   'P 1'
#
loop_
_entity.id
_entity.type
_entity.pdbx_description
1 polymer ?
#
loop_
_entity_poly.entity_id
_entity_poly.type
_entity_poly.pdbx_seq_one_letter_code
_entity_poly.pdbx_strand_id
1 'polypeptide(L)'
;MVIKEYGDKSLPKIVLLHPMLADGKIMLKLTEGMSGKYCFISPDLSGQGEDKGEFESSQKEANTLTEYLINKGYTEIELITGASLGGIIGMLMVSDDRINYKTAVFDGTPMYENAKVIYQFMKFGFVKKHRKAVKMPIIEVQKKMKSLYGIFGECMADNFVSMSEKSLVAIVKTCLDFSFPPILENMQKRIFLEVGSKDMNARQNKVVLKHYPNVHIKIRDGYGHCMYMSEHYKEYGQLLENYMNN
;
A
#
# COMPACT_ATOMS: atom_id res chain seq x y z
N MET A 1 8.79 -11.04 -5.61
CA MET A 1 8.94 -9.59 -5.32
C MET A 1 10.27 -9.11 -5.88
N VAL A 2 10.27 -7.99 -6.61
CA VAL A 2 11.50 -7.29 -7.07
C VAL A 2 11.69 -6.06 -6.17
N ILE A 3 12.77 -6.00 -5.39
CA ILE A 3 13.02 -4.92 -4.45
C ILE A 3 14.09 -3.99 -5.01
N LYS A 4 13.77 -2.71 -5.09
CA LYS A 4 14.66 -1.66 -5.62
C LYS A 4 14.99 -0.65 -4.55
N GLU A 5 16.23 -0.18 -4.56
CA GLU A 5 16.73 0.87 -3.68
C GLU A 5 17.12 2.10 -4.52
N TYR A 6 16.74 3.30 -4.06
CA TYR A 6 16.99 4.57 -4.72
C TYR A 6 17.62 5.57 -3.75
N GLY A 7 18.69 6.22 -4.17
CA GLY A 7 19.46 7.15 -3.35
C GLY A 7 20.68 6.51 -2.69
N ASP A 8 21.35 7.30 -1.85
CA ASP A 8 22.54 6.85 -1.14
C ASP A 8 22.15 5.90 0.02
N LYS A 9 22.76 4.71 0.01
CA LYS A 9 22.48 3.65 0.99
C LYS A 9 22.97 3.96 2.41
N SER A 10 23.77 5.00 2.61
CA SER A 10 24.16 5.47 3.94
C SER A 10 23.08 6.31 4.63
N LEU A 11 22.11 6.85 3.86
CA LEU A 11 21.04 7.72 4.35
C LEU A 11 19.95 6.95 5.10
N PRO A 12 19.12 7.64 5.91
CA PRO A 12 17.94 7.06 6.57
C PRO A 12 17.00 6.38 5.56
N LYS A 13 16.40 5.25 5.94
CA LYS A 13 15.60 4.39 5.06
C LYS A 13 14.12 4.75 5.11
N ILE A 14 13.52 4.86 3.92
CA ILE A 14 12.07 4.97 3.75
C ILE A 14 11.58 3.80 2.89
N VAL A 15 10.58 3.09 3.39
CA VAL A 15 9.91 1.99 2.66
C VAL A 15 8.62 2.51 2.03
N LEU A 16 8.46 2.31 0.72
CA LEU A 16 7.32 2.78 -0.08
C LEU A 16 6.55 1.58 -0.66
N LEU A 17 5.33 1.32 -0.17
CA LEU A 17 4.52 0.16 -0.55
C LEU A 17 3.34 0.58 -1.44
N HIS A 18 3.33 0.10 -2.67
CA HIS A 18 2.32 0.49 -3.66
C HIS A 18 0.96 -0.19 -3.45
N PRO A 19 -0.16 0.42 -3.92
CA PRO A 19 -1.47 -0.20 -3.91
C PRO A 19 -1.56 -1.35 -4.92
N MET A 20 -2.62 -2.16 -4.84
CA MET A 20 -2.85 -3.21 -5.82
C MET A 20 -2.85 -2.65 -7.25
N LEU A 21 -2.31 -3.42 -8.18
CA LEU A 21 -2.17 -3.10 -9.61
C LEU A 21 -1.19 -1.97 -9.94
N ALA A 22 -0.58 -1.31 -8.96
CA ALA A 22 0.48 -0.33 -9.19
C ALA A 22 1.87 -1.00 -9.23
N ASP A 23 2.92 -0.22 -9.14
CA ASP A 23 4.31 -0.66 -9.04
C ASP A 23 5.11 0.23 -8.08
N GLY A 24 6.32 -0.20 -7.73
CA GLY A 24 7.19 0.56 -6.83
C GLY A 24 7.60 1.91 -7.43
N LYS A 25 7.74 2.00 -8.75
CA LYS A 25 8.20 3.23 -9.42
C LYS A 25 7.21 4.38 -9.25
N ILE A 26 5.90 4.10 -9.25
CA ILE A 26 4.91 5.16 -9.09
C ILE A 26 4.92 5.76 -7.68
N MET A 27 5.29 4.97 -6.66
CA MET A 27 5.39 5.47 -5.28
C MET A 27 6.54 6.48 -5.11
N LEU A 28 7.56 6.44 -5.96
CA LEU A 28 8.63 7.43 -5.96
C LEU A 28 8.14 8.84 -6.30
N LYS A 29 6.95 8.99 -6.88
CA LYS A 29 6.36 10.32 -7.09
C LYS A 29 6.17 11.10 -5.78
N LEU A 30 5.94 10.41 -4.68
CA LEU A 30 5.83 11.04 -3.36
C LEU A 30 7.13 11.75 -2.95
N THR A 31 8.28 11.23 -3.39
CA THR A 31 9.59 11.80 -3.04
C THR A 31 9.83 13.18 -3.66
N GLU A 32 9.09 13.56 -4.72
CA GLU A 32 9.15 14.90 -5.31
C GLU A 32 8.68 16.00 -4.35
N GLY A 33 7.93 15.65 -3.31
CA GLY A 33 7.49 16.58 -2.26
C GLY A 33 8.40 16.61 -1.03
N MET A 34 9.33 15.66 -0.92
CA MET A 34 10.24 15.55 0.22
C MET A 34 11.47 16.45 0.04
N SER A 35 11.89 17.13 1.09
CA SER A 35 13.06 18.00 1.11
C SER A 35 14.32 17.31 1.66
N GLY A 36 14.13 16.33 2.52
CA GLY A 36 15.21 15.55 3.13
C GLY A 36 15.88 14.58 2.15
N LYS A 37 17.04 14.10 2.56
CA LYS A 37 17.79 13.08 1.82
C LYS A 37 17.59 11.72 2.44
N TYR A 38 17.08 10.77 1.65
CA TYR A 38 16.74 9.43 2.10
C TYR A 38 17.19 8.38 1.10
N CYS A 39 17.30 7.15 1.58
CA CYS A 39 17.36 5.96 0.72
C CYS A 39 15.96 5.33 0.68
N PHE A 40 15.35 5.32 -0.49
CA PHE A 40 14.00 4.78 -0.68
C PHE A 40 14.07 3.31 -1.10
N ILE A 41 13.32 2.48 -0.40
CA ILE A 41 13.15 1.06 -0.69
C ILE A 41 11.73 0.89 -1.22
N SER A 42 11.63 0.62 -2.52
CA SER A 42 10.33 0.56 -3.21
C SER A 42 10.21 -0.75 -3.98
N PRO A 43 9.54 -1.77 -3.41
CA PRO A 43 9.36 -3.05 -4.08
C PRO A 43 8.27 -2.99 -5.14
N ASP A 44 8.44 -3.80 -6.19
CA ASP A 44 7.35 -4.31 -7.00
C ASP A 44 6.83 -5.58 -6.32
N LEU A 45 5.60 -5.55 -5.81
CA LEU A 45 4.97 -6.69 -5.15
C LEU A 45 4.79 -7.86 -6.14
N SER A 46 4.71 -9.08 -5.63
CA SER A 46 4.64 -10.28 -6.46
C SER A 46 3.54 -10.20 -7.53
N GLY A 47 3.91 -10.46 -8.78
CA GLY A 47 3.03 -10.39 -9.95
C GLY A 47 2.64 -8.98 -10.40
N GLN A 48 3.35 -7.93 -9.96
CA GLN A 48 3.10 -6.54 -10.32
C GLN A 48 4.40 -5.83 -10.69
N GLY A 49 4.32 -4.80 -11.52
CA GLY A 49 5.50 -4.09 -12.01
C GLY A 49 6.43 -5.00 -12.81
N GLU A 50 7.70 -5.05 -12.42
CA GLU A 50 8.71 -5.91 -13.06
C GLU A 50 8.70 -7.35 -12.52
N ASP A 51 8.05 -7.61 -11.38
CA ASP A 51 7.90 -8.95 -10.86
C ASP A 51 6.91 -9.78 -11.70
N LYS A 52 7.31 -10.99 -12.06
CA LYS A 52 6.51 -11.92 -12.88
C LYS A 52 6.03 -13.14 -12.09
N GLY A 53 6.21 -13.12 -10.78
CA GLY A 53 5.71 -14.15 -9.88
C GLY A 53 4.19 -14.09 -9.66
N GLU A 54 3.72 -14.82 -8.68
CA GLU A 54 2.31 -14.79 -8.27
C GLU A 54 2.19 -14.23 -6.85
N PHE A 55 1.24 -13.33 -6.66
CA PHE A 55 0.85 -12.88 -5.33
C PHE A 55 0.10 -14.00 -4.60
N GLU A 56 0.61 -14.43 -3.45
CA GLU A 56 -0.01 -15.49 -2.66
C GLU A 56 -0.76 -14.94 -1.44
N SER A 57 -0.12 -14.03 -0.68
CA SER A 57 -0.71 -13.39 0.49
C SER A 57 0.08 -12.16 0.92
N SER A 58 -0.56 -11.21 1.60
CA SER A 58 0.11 -10.07 2.21
C SER A 58 1.14 -10.50 3.27
N GLN A 59 0.90 -11.59 3.99
CA GLN A 59 1.86 -12.10 4.97
C GLN A 59 3.17 -12.56 4.30
N LYS A 60 3.07 -13.23 3.15
CA LYS A 60 4.28 -13.63 2.39
C LYS A 60 5.05 -12.43 1.89
N GLU A 61 4.35 -11.40 1.37
CA GLU A 61 4.97 -10.15 0.93
C GLU A 61 5.68 -9.45 2.10
N ALA A 62 4.99 -9.29 3.24
CA ALA A 62 5.54 -8.68 4.45
C ALA A 62 6.78 -9.42 4.94
N ASN A 63 6.71 -10.76 5.06
CA ASN A 63 7.84 -11.58 5.49
C ASN A 63 9.03 -11.44 4.51
N THR A 64 8.78 -11.50 3.20
CA THR A 64 9.84 -11.38 2.18
C THR A 64 10.57 -10.04 2.30
N LEU A 65 9.83 -8.95 2.46
CA LEU A 65 10.44 -7.62 2.58
C LEU A 65 11.13 -7.42 3.93
N THR A 66 10.54 -7.92 5.03
CA THR A 66 11.16 -7.88 6.36
C THR A 66 12.51 -8.63 6.37
N GLU A 67 12.53 -9.84 5.83
CA GLU A 67 13.79 -10.61 5.72
C GLU A 67 14.83 -9.92 4.82
N TYR A 68 14.40 -9.28 3.73
CA TYR A 68 15.29 -8.47 2.91
C TYR A 68 15.93 -7.33 3.72
N LEU A 69 15.13 -6.57 4.48
CA LEU A 69 15.63 -5.47 5.30
C LEU A 69 16.62 -5.95 6.36
N ILE A 70 16.29 -7.04 7.06
CA ILE A 70 17.16 -7.65 8.07
C ILE A 70 18.48 -8.10 7.45
N ASN A 71 18.46 -8.82 6.32
CA ASN A 71 19.65 -9.30 5.63
C ASN A 71 20.54 -8.16 5.11
N LYS A 72 19.98 -6.97 4.88
CA LYS A 72 20.72 -5.74 4.55
C LYS A 72 21.25 -5.00 5.78
N GLY A 73 20.88 -5.41 6.98
CA GLY A 73 21.17 -4.67 8.21
C GLY A 73 20.33 -3.42 8.40
N TYR A 74 19.20 -3.30 7.70
CA TYR A 74 18.28 -2.16 7.78
C TYR A 74 17.24 -2.41 8.88
N THR A 75 17.66 -2.36 10.13
CA THR A 75 16.79 -2.59 11.30
C THR A 75 16.21 -1.30 11.86
N GLU A 76 16.65 -0.14 11.39
CA GLU A 76 16.11 1.19 11.71
C GLU A 76 15.52 1.80 10.45
N ILE A 77 14.20 1.95 10.42
CA ILE A 77 13.46 2.53 9.29
C ILE A 77 12.81 3.84 9.75
N GLU A 78 13.16 4.94 9.06
CA GLU A 78 12.66 6.27 9.38
C GLU A 78 11.15 6.37 9.13
N LEU A 79 10.73 5.88 7.97
CA LEU A 79 9.33 5.85 7.58
C LEU A 79 9.00 4.58 6.80
N ILE A 80 7.88 3.95 7.13
CA ILE A 80 7.19 3.02 6.25
C ILE A 80 5.87 3.65 5.82
N THR A 81 5.62 3.73 4.52
CA THR A 81 4.34 4.23 3.99
C THR A 81 3.78 3.30 2.94
N GLY A 82 2.47 3.21 2.87
CA GLY A 82 1.80 2.34 1.91
C GLY A 82 0.36 2.76 1.64
N ALA A 83 -0.08 2.48 0.41
CA ALA A 83 -1.43 2.76 -0.03
C ALA A 83 -2.22 1.46 -0.18
N SER A 84 -3.44 1.40 0.31
CA SER A 84 -4.37 0.28 0.10
C SER A 84 -3.75 -1.08 0.46
N LEU A 85 -3.48 -1.96 -0.52
CA LEU A 85 -2.76 -3.22 -0.34
C LEU A 85 -1.39 -3.02 0.34
N GLY A 86 -0.65 -1.99 -0.08
CA GLY A 86 0.63 -1.64 0.55
C GLY A 86 0.48 -1.28 2.03
N GLY A 87 -0.63 -0.65 2.40
CA GLY A 87 -0.95 -0.38 3.81
C GLY A 87 -1.19 -1.66 4.62
N ILE A 88 -1.87 -2.68 4.05
CA ILE A 88 -2.03 -4.00 4.70
C ILE A 88 -0.67 -4.64 4.96
N ILE A 89 0.20 -4.66 3.93
CA ILE A 89 1.54 -5.23 4.04
C ILE A 89 2.35 -4.45 5.09
N GLY A 90 2.28 -3.12 5.07
CA GLY A 90 2.92 -2.26 6.07
C GLY A 90 2.45 -2.53 7.49
N MET A 91 1.14 -2.71 7.72
CA MET A 91 0.60 -3.08 9.04
C MET A 91 1.13 -4.44 9.54
N LEU A 92 1.31 -5.41 8.64
CA LEU A 92 1.94 -6.69 8.98
C LEU A 92 3.43 -6.52 9.30
N MET A 93 4.14 -5.67 8.56
CA MET A 93 5.56 -5.40 8.80
C MET A 93 5.80 -4.70 10.14
N VAL A 94 4.98 -3.70 10.49
CA VAL A 94 5.14 -2.99 11.79
C VAL A 94 4.73 -3.83 12.99
N SER A 95 4.11 -4.98 12.80
CA SER A 95 3.85 -5.96 13.86
C SER A 95 5.05 -6.86 14.16
N ASP A 96 6.09 -6.84 13.33
CA ASP A 96 7.35 -7.57 13.53
C ASP A 96 8.34 -6.66 14.28
N ASP A 97 8.70 -7.03 15.51
CA ASP A 97 9.52 -6.23 16.41
C ASP A 97 11.03 -6.30 16.11
N ARG A 98 11.45 -7.09 15.12
CA ARG A 98 12.85 -7.17 14.67
C ARG A 98 13.32 -5.92 13.93
N ILE A 99 12.39 -5.08 13.46
CA ILE A 99 12.68 -3.81 12.80
C ILE A 99 12.02 -2.68 13.57
N ASN A 100 12.77 -1.64 13.88
CA ASN A 100 12.25 -0.44 14.50
C ASN A 100 11.78 0.56 13.43
N TYR A 101 10.46 0.73 13.29
CA TYR A 101 9.86 1.76 12.45
C TYR A 101 9.60 3.01 13.30
N LYS A 102 10.24 4.14 12.97
CA LYS A 102 10.05 5.39 13.71
C LYS A 102 8.69 6.02 13.41
N THR A 103 8.25 5.92 12.17
CA THR A 103 6.95 6.43 11.72
C THR A 103 6.34 5.47 10.71
N ALA A 104 5.01 5.29 10.77
CA ALA A 104 4.27 4.52 9.79
C ALA A 104 3.04 5.32 9.32
N VAL A 105 2.87 5.49 8.00
CA VAL A 105 1.75 6.24 7.43
C VAL A 105 1.08 5.39 6.34
N PHE A 106 -0.19 5.06 6.52
CA PHE A 106 -0.91 4.21 5.57
C PHE A 106 -2.19 4.88 5.09
N ASP A 107 -2.38 4.96 3.77
CA ASP A 107 -3.55 5.59 3.13
C ASP A 107 -4.52 4.55 2.58
N GLY A 108 -5.80 4.73 2.87
CA GLY A 108 -6.87 3.92 2.33
C GLY A 108 -6.77 2.43 2.64
N THR A 109 -6.14 2.04 3.74
CA THR A 109 -5.89 0.64 4.08
C THR A 109 -7.18 -0.12 4.36
N PRO A 110 -7.52 -1.20 3.60
CA PRO A 110 -8.74 -1.96 3.80
C PRO A 110 -8.58 -2.99 4.92
N MET A 111 -8.88 -2.60 6.16
CA MET A 111 -8.81 -3.47 7.33
C MET A 111 -10.18 -4.04 7.68
N TYR A 112 -10.71 -4.89 6.80
CA TYR A 112 -11.98 -5.58 7.01
C TYR A 112 -11.79 -6.88 7.81
N GLU A 113 -12.61 -7.06 8.82
CA GLU A 113 -12.68 -8.30 9.61
C GLU A 113 -13.82 -9.17 9.10
N ASN A 114 -13.51 -10.40 8.67
CA ASN A 114 -14.50 -11.40 8.27
C ASN A 114 -15.52 -10.96 7.18
N ALA A 115 -15.11 -10.16 6.21
CA ALA A 115 -15.99 -9.64 5.17
C ALA A 115 -16.33 -10.66 4.06
N LYS A 116 -16.68 -11.90 4.43
CA LYS A 116 -16.88 -13.03 3.51
C LYS A 116 -17.89 -12.75 2.38
N VAL A 117 -19.01 -12.09 2.69
CA VAL A 117 -20.04 -11.77 1.69
C VAL A 117 -19.51 -10.72 0.71
N ILE A 118 -18.89 -9.65 1.22
CA ILE A 118 -18.27 -8.59 0.40
C ILE A 118 -17.18 -9.20 -0.49
N TYR A 119 -16.38 -10.12 0.06
CA TYR A 119 -15.35 -10.83 -0.68
C TYR A 119 -15.91 -11.57 -1.91
N GLN A 120 -16.98 -12.35 -1.78
CA GLN A 120 -17.54 -13.09 -2.91
C GLN A 120 -18.05 -12.15 -4.01
N PHE A 121 -18.69 -11.05 -3.62
CA PHE A 121 -19.17 -10.04 -4.56
C PHE A 121 -18.01 -9.32 -5.27
N MET A 122 -17.02 -8.86 -4.53
CA MET A 122 -15.84 -8.16 -5.07
C MET A 122 -15.02 -9.09 -5.97
N LYS A 123 -14.75 -10.32 -5.53
CA LYS A 123 -14.08 -11.35 -6.33
C LYS A 123 -14.76 -11.54 -7.69
N PHE A 124 -16.08 -11.76 -7.69
CA PHE A 124 -16.82 -11.92 -8.94
C PHE A 124 -16.69 -10.69 -9.86
N GLY A 125 -16.86 -9.49 -9.28
CA GLY A 125 -16.74 -8.24 -10.01
C GLY A 125 -15.34 -8.00 -10.60
N PHE A 126 -14.28 -8.23 -9.83
CA PHE A 126 -12.90 -8.06 -10.30
C PHE A 126 -12.52 -9.09 -11.37
N VAL A 127 -12.84 -10.37 -11.17
CA VAL A 127 -12.57 -11.41 -12.16
C VAL A 127 -13.31 -11.14 -13.48
N LYS A 128 -14.58 -10.75 -13.42
CA LYS A 128 -15.35 -10.41 -14.64
C LYS A 128 -14.72 -9.21 -15.36
N LYS A 129 -14.31 -8.16 -14.63
CA LYS A 129 -13.66 -6.98 -15.22
C LYS A 129 -12.30 -7.34 -15.82
N HIS A 130 -11.51 -8.15 -15.12
CA HIS A 130 -10.20 -8.62 -15.59
C HIS A 130 -10.32 -9.40 -16.90
N ARG A 131 -11.18 -10.42 -16.96
CA ARG A 131 -11.44 -11.21 -18.18
C ARG A 131 -11.90 -10.36 -19.36
N LYS A 132 -12.60 -9.25 -19.11
CA LYS A 132 -12.95 -8.28 -20.14
C LYS A 132 -11.74 -7.44 -20.55
N ALA A 133 -10.96 -6.92 -19.59
CA ALA A 133 -9.81 -6.06 -19.87
C ALA A 133 -8.72 -6.78 -20.68
N VAL A 134 -8.43 -8.05 -20.38
CA VAL A 134 -7.46 -8.89 -21.13
C VAL A 134 -7.82 -9.01 -22.61
N LYS A 135 -9.09 -8.86 -22.99
CA LYS A 135 -9.56 -8.93 -24.39
C LYS A 135 -9.65 -7.57 -25.08
N MET A 136 -9.40 -6.47 -24.37
CA MET A 136 -9.48 -5.11 -24.89
C MET A 136 -8.10 -4.62 -25.35
N PRO A 137 -8.04 -3.69 -26.32
CA PRO A 137 -6.80 -2.97 -26.60
C PRO A 137 -6.29 -2.27 -25.33
N ILE A 138 -5.00 -2.44 -25.03
CA ILE A 138 -4.40 -1.89 -23.80
C ILE A 138 -4.63 -0.39 -23.66
N ILE A 139 -4.59 0.36 -24.75
CA ILE A 139 -4.80 1.80 -24.75
C ILE A 139 -6.19 2.22 -24.21
N GLU A 140 -7.21 1.40 -24.45
CA GLU A 140 -8.56 1.65 -23.93
C GLU A 140 -8.62 1.38 -22.43
N VAL A 141 -7.92 0.34 -21.97
CA VAL A 141 -7.82 0.03 -20.52
C VAL A 141 -7.06 1.15 -19.81
N GLN A 142 -5.92 1.60 -20.36
CA GLN A 142 -5.13 2.71 -19.80
C GLN A 142 -5.95 4.00 -19.72
N LYS A 143 -6.65 4.39 -20.80
CA LYS A 143 -7.50 5.58 -20.80
C LYS A 143 -8.56 5.54 -19.70
N LYS A 144 -9.20 4.38 -19.52
CA LYS A 144 -10.21 4.17 -18.49
C LYS A 144 -9.62 4.21 -17.08
N MET A 145 -8.50 3.52 -16.86
CA MET A 145 -7.83 3.50 -15.56
C MET A 145 -7.30 4.88 -15.18
N LYS A 146 -6.72 5.63 -16.13
CA LYS A 146 -6.25 7.00 -15.92
C LYS A 146 -7.38 7.95 -15.48
N SER A 147 -8.58 7.80 -16.05
CA SER A 147 -9.73 8.61 -15.64
C SER A 147 -10.24 8.27 -14.22
N LEU A 148 -9.95 7.07 -13.71
CA LEU A 148 -10.39 6.61 -12.37
C LEU A 148 -9.34 6.82 -11.28
N TYR A 149 -8.05 6.71 -11.62
CA TYR A 149 -6.95 6.61 -10.65
C TYR A 149 -5.84 7.64 -10.89
N GLY A 150 -6.05 8.63 -11.75
CA GLY A 150 -5.09 9.70 -12.00
C GLY A 150 -3.72 9.17 -12.43
N ILE A 151 -2.66 9.62 -11.74
CA ILE A 151 -1.27 9.25 -12.06
C ILE A 151 -0.98 7.74 -11.94
N PHE A 152 -1.72 7.02 -11.12
CA PHE A 152 -1.58 5.56 -10.98
C PHE A 152 -2.18 4.78 -12.15
N GLY A 153 -3.07 5.41 -12.94
CA GLY A 153 -3.95 4.70 -13.86
C GLY A 153 -3.26 3.92 -14.98
N GLU A 154 -2.15 4.43 -15.52
CA GLU A 154 -1.45 3.75 -16.63
C GLU A 154 -0.76 2.47 -16.15
N CYS A 155 0.06 2.53 -15.11
CA CYS A 155 0.71 1.34 -14.56
C CYS A 155 -0.31 0.33 -14.02
N MET A 156 -1.42 0.80 -13.44
CA MET A 156 -2.51 -0.08 -12.99
C MET A 156 -3.19 -0.82 -14.14
N ALA A 157 -3.30 -0.23 -15.32
CA ALA A 157 -3.87 -0.88 -16.48
C ALA A 157 -2.98 -2.03 -16.97
N ASP A 158 -1.68 -1.77 -17.10
CA ASP A 158 -0.71 -2.77 -17.55
C ASP A 158 -0.65 -3.96 -16.59
N ASN A 159 -0.58 -3.69 -15.30
CA ASN A 159 -0.59 -4.72 -14.26
C ASN A 159 -1.92 -5.48 -14.21
N PHE A 160 -3.06 -4.78 -14.41
CA PHE A 160 -4.37 -5.44 -14.41
C PHE A 160 -4.53 -6.42 -15.56
N VAL A 161 -3.99 -6.12 -16.72
CA VAL A 161 -4.06 -7.00 -17.89
C VAL A 161 -3.06 -8.16 -17.79
N SER A 162 -1.87 -7.92 -17.26
CA SER A 162 -0.80 -8.92 -17.18
C SER A 162 -0.90 -9.87 -15.98
N MET A 163 -1.56 -9.46 -14.91
CA MET A 163 -1.68 -10.22 -13.66
C MET A 163 -2.46 -11.53 -13.88
N SER A 164 -2.06 -12.61 -13.21
CA SER A 164 -2.86 -13.83 -13.18
C SER A 164 -4.17 -13.66 -12.42
N GLU A 165 -5.22 -14.35 -12.85
CA GLU A 165 -6.49 -14.36 -12.11
C GLU A 165 -6.32 -14.90 -10.67
N LYS A 166 -5.37 -15.82 -10.48
CA LYS A 166 -5.02 -16.36 -9.14
C LYS A 166 -4.47 -15.26 -8.23
N SER A 167 -3.52 -14.46 -8.70
CA SER A 167 -2.98 -13.32 -7.97
C SER A 167 -4.05 -12.28 -7.66
N LEU A 168 -4.90 -11.94 -8.63
CA LEU A 168 -5.99 -11.00 -8.44
C LEU A 168 -6.96 -11.46 -7.33
N VAL A 169 -7.34 -12.74 -7.33
CA VAL A 169 -8.22 -13.32 -6.32
C VAL A 169 -7.57 -13.32 -4.94
N ALA A 170 -6.28 -13.63 -4.85
CA ALA A 170 -5.53 -13.59 -3.59
C ALA A 170 -5.43 -12.17 -3.02
N ILE A 171 -5.19 -11.16 -3.87
CA ILE A 171 -5.18 -9.75 -3.47
C ILE A 171 -6.55 -9.32 -2.93
N VAL A 172 -7.63 -9.62 -3.66
CA VAL A 172 -9.00 -9.28 -3.21
C VAL A 172 -9.33 -9.95 -1.88
N LYS A 173 -8.89 -11.20 -1.68
CA LYS A 173 -9.05 -11.88 -0.38
C LYS A 173 -8.31 -11.15 0.73
N THR A 174 -7.05 -10.81 0.52
CA THR A 174 -6.22 -10.08 1.48
C THR A 174 -6.86 -8.75 1.89
N CYS A 175 -7.43 -8.01 0.95
CA CYS A 175 -8.08 -6.72 1.23
C CYS A 175 -9.37 -6.84 2.08
N LEU A 176 -9.98 -8.01 2.16
CA LEU A 176 -11.29 -8.22 2.81
C LEU A 176 -11.28 -9.21 3.98
N ASP A 177 -10.09 -9.67 4.37
CA ASP A 177 -9.90 -10.64 5.46
C ASP A 177 -8.60 -10.32 6.23
N PHE A 178 -8.60 -9.14 6.88
CA PHE A 178 -7.44 -8.68 7.66
C PHE A 178 -7.47 -9.28 9.07
N SER A 179 -6.35 -9.86 9.51
CA SER A 179 -6.27 -10.63 10.76
C SER A 179 -5.93 -9.82 12.02
N PHE A 180 -5.68 -8.51 11.91
CA PHE A 180 -5.28 -7.63 13.02
C PHE A 180 -4.13 -8.22 13.86
N PRO A 181 -2.89 -8.27 13.36
CA PRO A 181 -1.76 -8.79 14.11
C PRO A 181 -1.52 -7.96 15.38
N PRO A 182 -0.97 -8.52 16.45
CA PRO A 182 -0.65 -7.75 17.66
C PRO A 182 0.42 -6.71 17.34
N ILE A 183 0.14 -5.44 17.66
CA ILE A 183 1.07 -4.32 17.51
C ILE A 183 1.27 -3.70 18.89
N LEU A 184 2.54 -3.56 19.31
CA LEU A 184 2.89 -2.97 20.59
C LEU A 184 2.35 -1.53 20.71
N GLU A 185 1.93 -1.13 21.90
CA GLU A 185 1.32 0.18 22.16
C GLU A 185 2.20 1.35 21.72
N ASN A 186 3.52 1.26 21.98
CA ASN A 186 4.48 2.26 21.56
C ASN A 186 4.58 2.40 20.04
N MET A 187 4.41 1.29 19.30
CA MET A 187 4.37 1.32 17.84
C MET A 187 3.02 1.88 17.34
N GLN A 188 1.90 1.53 17.97
CA GLN A 188 0.60 2.10 17.60
C GLN A 188 0.61 3.63 17.60
N LYS A 189 1.25 4.26 18.58
CA LYS A 189 1.39 5.73 18.69
C LYS A 189 2.17 6.38 17.55
N ARG A 190 2.88 5.59 16.74
CA ARG A 190 3.65 6.04 15.57
C ARG A 190 2.94 5.74 14.25
N ILE A 191 1.73 5.17 14.30
CA ILE A 191 0.96 4.80 13.11
C ILE A 191 -0.08 5.88 12.84
N PHE A 192 -0.03 6.42 11.62
CA PHE A 192 -1.00 7.36 11.08
C PHE A 192 -1.76 6.70 9.93
N LEU A 193 -3.07 6.64 10.04
CA LEU A 193 -3.97 6.08 9.02
C LEU A 193 -4.70 7.23 8.34
N GLU A 194 -4.37 7.49 7.08
CA GLU A 194 -5.04 8.46 6.23
C GLU A 194 -6.19 7.78 5.49
N VAL A 195 -7.34 8.43 5.42
CA VAL A 195 -8.49 7.87 4.70
C VAL A 195 -9.38 9.00 4.17
N GLY A 196 -9.83 8.88 2.93
CA GLY A 196 -10.78 9.82 2.35
C GLY A 196 -12.17 9.67 2.97
N SER A 197 -12.91 10.78 3.16
CA SER A 197 -14.28 10.73 3.72
C SER A 197 -15.27 9.99 2.82
N LYS A 198 -14.98 9.89 1.52
CA LYS A 198 -15.77 9.14 0.52
C LYS A 198 -15.22 7.73 0.27
N ASP A 199 -14.13 7.35 0.93
CA ASP A 199 -13.58 5.98 0.86
C ASP A 199 -14.47 5.02 1.67
N MET A 200 -14.80 3.87 1.09
CA MET A 200 -15.53 2.81 1.79
C MET A 200 -14.78 2.32 3.05
N ASN A 201 -13.46 2.38 3.03
CA ASN A 201 -12.60 1.93 4.12
C ASN A 201 -12.73 2.81 5.37
N ALA A 202 -13.20 4.06 5.25
CA ALA A 202 -13.50 4.93 6.40
C ALA A 202 -14.49 4.29 7.39
N ARG A 203 -15.35 3.40 6.91
CA ARG A 203 -16.31 2.65 7.75
C ARG A 203 -15.62 1.68 8.71
N GLN A 204 -14.37 1.30 8.44
CA GLN A 204 -13.59 0.39 9.28
C GLN A 204 -12.90 1.10 10.46
N ASN A 205 -12.89 2.41 10.51
CA ASN A 205 -12.19 3.19 11.56
C ASN A 205 -12.57 2.74 12.99
N LYS A 206 -13.84 2.41 13.24
CA LYS A 206 -14.29 1.90 14.55
C LYS A 206 -13.71 0.53 14.87
N VAL A 207 -13.61 -0.36 13.88
CA VAL A 207 -13.02 -1.69 14.04
C VAL A 207 -11.52 -1.55 14.30
N VAL A 208 -10.85 -0.71 13.53
CA VAL A 208 -9.42 -0.41 13.70
C VAL A 208 -9.11 0.09 15.11
N LEU A 209 -9.86 1.09 15.61
CA LEU A 209 -9.66 1.64 16.95
C LEU A 209 -10.00 0.65 18.09
N LYS A 210 -10.81 -0.36 17.82
CA LYS A 210 -11.05 -1.46 18.77
C LYS A 210 -9.82 -2.33 18.95
N HIS A 211 -9.08 -2.61 17.87
CA HIS A 211 -7.85 -3.43 17.89
C HIS A 211 -6.61 -2.60 18.21
N TYR A 212 -6.55 -1.36 17.73
CA TYR A 212 -5.41 -0.47 17.85
C TYR A 212 -5.85 0.91 18.39
N PRO A 213 -6.11 1.02 19.70
CA PRO A 213 -6.68 2.24 20.29
C PRO A 213 -5.76 3.46 20.24
N ASN A 214 -4.46 3.27 20.02
CA ASN A 214 -3.47 4.35 20.07
C ASN A 214 -3.02 4.82 18.66
N VAL A 215 -3.60 4.30 17.57
CA VAL A 215 -3.28 4.81 16.23
C VAL A 215 -3.96 6.13 15.94
N HIS A 216 -3.36 6.94 15.08
CA HIS A 216 -3.92 8.21 14.66
C HIS A 216 -4.69 8.05 13.36
N ILE A 217 -6.00 8.35 13.35
CA ILE A 217 -6.81 8.34 12.13
C ILE A 217 -7.03 9.76 11.66
N LYS A 218 -6.68 10.05 10.41
CA LYS A 218 -6.88 11.33 9.73
C LYS A 218 -7.84 11.16 8.56
N ILE A 219 -8.94 11.90 8.59
CA ILE A 219 -9.95 11.87 7.52
C ILE A 219 -9.70 13.04 6.59
N ARG A 220 -9.53 12.74 5.28
CA ARG A 220 -9.41 13.73 4.20
C ARG A 220 -10.78 14.00 3.61
N ASP A 221 -11.35 15.15 3.94
CA ASP A 221 -12.70 15.48 3.50
C ASP A 221 -12.78 15.66 1.98
N GLY A 222 -13.84 15.11 1.39
CA GLY A 222 -14.11 15.19 -0.04
C GLY A 222 -13.39 14.15 -0.92
N TYR A 223 -12.37 13.44 -0.41
CA TYR A 223 -11.57 12.48 -1.19
C TYR A 223 -12.09 11.05 -1.11
N GLY A 224 -11.90 10.31 -2.21
CA GLY A 224 -12.12 8.86 -2.31
C GLY A 224 -10.89 8.06 -1.94
N HIS A 225 -10.87 6.78 -2.33
CA HIS A 225 -9.83 5.82 -2.03
C HIS A 225 -8.45 6.23 -2.58
N CYS A 226 -7.50 6.56 -1.72
CA CYS A 226 -6.15 7.03 -2.04
C CYS A 226 -6.09 8.24 -3.00
N MET A 227 -7.19 8.98 -3.17
CA MET A 227 -7.25 10.06 -4.14
C MET A 227 -6.41 11.26 -3.72
N TYR A 228 -6.41 11.62 -2.43
CA TYR A 228 -5.59 12.74 -1.96
C TYR A 228 -4.10 12.49 -2.25
N MET A 229 -3.61 11.28 -1.94
CA MET A 229 -2.24 10.88 -2.25
C MET A 229 -1.93 10.97 -3.75
N SER A 230 -2.85 10.53 -4.63
CA SER A 230 -2.60 10.50 -6.08
C SER A 230 -2.73 11.86 -6.77
N GLU A 231 -3.65 12.70 -6.31
CA GLU A 231 -3.91 14.03 -6.90
C GLU A 231 -2.93 15.08 -6.37
N HIS A 232 -2.50 14.94 -5.10
CA HIS A 232 -1.64 15.88 -4.38
C HIS A 232 -0.34 15.20 -3.91
N TYR A 233 0.29 14.41 -4.78
CA TYR A 233 1.42 13.56 -4.40
C TYR A 233 2.62 14.33 -3.82
N LYS A 234 2.84 15.59 -4.24
CA LYS A 234 3.91 16.44 -3.68
C LYS A 234 3.56 16.92 -2.28
N GLU A 235 2.36 17.44 -2.08
CA GLU A 235 1.86 17.82 -0.75
C GLU A 235 1.80 16.61 0.18
N TYR A 236 1.48 15.43 -0.37
CA TYR A 236 1.51 14.20 0.41
C TYR A 236 2.93 13.81 0.83
N GLY A 237 3.94 14.01 -0.03
CA GLY A 237 5.35 13.83 0.32
C GLY A 237 5.78 14.77 1.46
N GLN A 238 5.40 16.04 1.42
CA GLN A 238 5.62 17.00 2.52
C GLN A 238 4.91 16.57 3.81
N LEU A 239 3.68 16.06 3.69
CA LEU A 239 2.92 15.53 4.82
C LEU A 239 3.65 14.36 5.49
N LEU A 240 4.23 13.45 4.71
CA LEU A 240 5.03 12.33 5.24
C LEU A 240 6.23 12.84 6.04
N GLU A 241 6.94 13.85 5.54
CA GLU A 241 8.04 14.48 6.31
C GLU A 241 7.56 15.14 7.60
N ASN A 242 6.41 15.79 7.58
CA ASN A 242 5.83 16.38 8.79
C ASN A 242 5.51 15.33 9.86
N TYR A 243 5.04 14.14 9.45
CA TYR A 243 4.81 13.01 10.38
C TYR A 243 6.10 12.46 10.96
N MET A 244 7.21 12.44 10.21
CA MET A 244 8.52 12.00 10.72
C MET A 244 9.12 12.97 11.74
N ASN A 245 8.76 14.26 11.67
CA ASN A 245 9.32 15.31 12.51
C ASN A 245 8.48 15.61 13.78
N ASN A 246 7.32 14.97 13.95
CA ASN A 246 6.45 15.11 15.12
C ASN A 246 6.59 13.91 16.07
#